data_af6925e36b893c0fd3536f2ee9c3d124
#
_entry.id   af6925e36b893c0fd3536f2ee9c3d124
#
_cell.length_a   1.000
_cell.length_b   1.000
_cell.length_c   1.000
_cell.angle_alpha   90.00
_cell.angle_beta   90.00
_cell.angle_gamma   90.00
#
_symmetry.space_group_name_H-M   'P 1'
#
loop_
_entity.id
_entity.type
_entity.pdbx_description
1 polymer ?
#
loop_
_entity_poly.entity_id
_entity_poly.type
_entity_poly.pdbx_seq_one_letter_code
_entity_poly.pdbx_strand_id
1 'polypeptide(L)'
;VSHIELVRLAADGYTVKEIVRSPQLFGRTDYEEYGVEDPRITEVDGRFYITYVSVSDAMGVATSLMSTTDFVNFERHGVIFPCENKDVVLFPERIGGRVHCHHRPVGAINIRKLAITAGSSPDLIDWGRHHRVLGCEATGWRSSRIGAGTPPIKTEAGWLSIIHGVEKLGDDAVGTYTAGAMLNPLDNP
;
A
#
# COMPACT_ATOMS: atom_id res chain seq x y z
N VAL A 1 -1.82 -8.68 -18.62
CA VAL A 1 -1.94 -9.02 -17.21
C VAL A 1 -0.69 -8.51 -16.50
N SER A 2 -0.87 -7.68 -15.45
CA SER A 2 0.23 -7.11 -14.68
C SER A 2 0.86 -8.18 -13.77
N HIS A 3 2.18 -8.05 -13.52
CA HIS A 3 2.92 -8.93 -12.61
C HIS A 3 4.02 -8.16 -11.89
N ILE A 4 4.52 -8.72 -10.80
CA ILE A 4 5.60 -8.14 -10.01
C ILE A 4 6.93 -8.79 -10.41
N GLU A 5 7.97 -7.97 -10.57
CA GLU A 5 9.35 -8.42 -10.72
C GLU A 5 10.19 -7.95 -9.53
N LEU A 6 11.21 -8.71 -9.17
CA LEU A 6 12.19 -8.32 -8.17
C LEU A 6 13.41 -7.71 -8.84
N VAL A 7 13.87 -6.59 -8.31
CA VAL A 7 15.12 -5.97 -8.72
C VAL A 7 16.07 -5.98 -7.53
N ARG A 8 17.22 -6.62 -7.71
CA ARG A 8 18.30 -6.58 -6.72
C ARG A 8 19.25 -5.44 -7.05
N LEU A 9 19.39 -4.53 -6.11
CA LEU A 9 20.31 -3.40 -6.22
C LEU A 9 21.65 -3.70 -5.51
N ALA A 10 22.69 -2.97 -5.90
CA ALA A 10 23.92 -2.88 -5.13
C ALA A 10 23.71 -2.08 -3.83
N ALA A 11 24.72 -2.07 -2.98
CA ALA A 11 24.67 -1.33 -1.71
C ALA A 11 24.57 0.20 -1.87
N ASP A 12 24.84 0.72 -3.08
CA ASP A 12 24.66 2.13 -3.42
C ASP A 12 23.18 2.54 -3.60
N GLY A 13 22.26 1.55 -3.68
CA GLY A 13 20.84 1.77 -3.85
C GLY A 13 20.39 2.13 -5.28
N TYR A 14 21.29 2.20 -6.25
CA TYR A 14 20.99 2.62 -7.64
C TYR A 14 21.39 1.59 -8.69
N THR A 15 22.54 0.94 -8.51
CA THR A 15 23.07 -0.01 -9.51
C THR A 15 22.27 -1.30 -9.49
N VAL A 16 21.57 -1.58 -10.59
CA VAL A 16 20.85 -2.84 -10.78
C VAL A 16 21.86 -3.96 -10.97
N LYS A 17 21.84 -4.96 -10.07
CA LYS A 17 22.64 -6.17 -10.16
C LYS A 17 21.90 -7.29 -10.89
N GLU A 18 20.61 -7.40 -10.65
CA GLU A 18 19.82 -8.50 -11.18
C GLU A 18 18.34 -8.12 -11.25
N ILE A 19 17.67 -8.58 -12.29
CA ILE A 19 16.20 -8.57 -12.39
C ILE A 19 15.75 -10.02 -12.34
N VAL A 20 14.98 -10.37 -11.31
CA VAL A 20 14.49 -11.74 -11.09
C VAL A 20 13.01 -11.80 -11.45
N ARG A 21 12.69 -12.59 -12.45
CA ARG A 21 11.31 -12.95 -12.82
C ARG A 21 10.94 -14.26 -12.14
N SER A 22 10.18 -14.14 -11.06
CA SER A 22 9.68 -15.32 -10.37
C SER A 22 8.24 -15.61 -10.76
N PRO A 23 7.90 -16.82 -11.24
CA PRO A 23 6.51 -17.20 -11.46
C PRO A 23 5.64 -17.11 -10.20
N GLN A 24 6.25 -17.10 -9.01
CA GLN A 24 5.53 -16.92 -7.76
C GLN A 24 4.99 -15.50 -7.56
N LEU A 25 5.49 -14.52 -8.31
CA LEU A 25 5.06 -13.12 -8.29
C LEU A 25 4.05 -12.76 -9.40
N PHE A 26 3.63 -13.75 -10.18
CA PHE A 26 2.57 -13.60 -11.17
C PHE A 26 1.22 -13.92 -10.51
N GLY A 27 0.13 -13.43 -11.09
CA GLY A 27 -1.22 -13.80 -10.66
C GLY A 27 -1.43 -15.31 -10.78
N ARG A 28 -1.86 -15.95 -9.67
CA ARG A 28 -1.95 -17.43 -9.57
C ARG A 28 -3.24 -17.91 -8.91
N THR A 29 -4.04 -16.99 -8.40
CA THR A 29 -5.27 -17.29 -7.67
C THR A 29 -6.46 -16.64 -8.34
N ASP A 30 -7.66 -17.02 -7.99
CA ASP A 30 -8.90 -16.45 -8.51
C ASP A 30 -9.05 -14.95 -8.19
N TYR A 31 -8.54 -14.48 -7.06
CA TYR A 31 -8.54 -13.05 -6.72
C TYR A 31 -7.42 -12.25 -7.41
N GLU A 32 -6.55 -12.88 -8.18
CA GLU A 32 -5.46 -12.28 -8.98
C GLU A 32 -5.69 -12.44 -10.51
N GLU A 33 -6.89 -12.74 -10.93
CA GLU A 33 -7.26 -13.13 -12.31
C GLU A 33 -6.74 -12.15 -13.36
N TYR A 34 -6.85 -10.82 -13.12
CA TYR A 34 -6.40 -9.78 -14.03
C TYR A 34 -5.03 -9.21 -13.69
N GLY A 35 -4.37 -9.75 -12.67
CA GLY A 35 -3.00 -9.42 -12.33
C GLY A 35 -2.78 -8.92 -10.91
N VAL A 36 -1.51 -8.59 -10.66
CA VAL A 36 -0.98 -8.08 -9.40
C VAL A 36 -0.22 -6.79 -9.66
N GLU A 37 -0.47 -5.75 -8.85
CA GLU A 37 0.02 -4.40 -9.09
C GLU A 37 0.48 -3.72 -7.79
N ASP A 38 1.21 -2.61 -7.92
CA ASP A 38 1.50 -1.66 -6.86
C ASP A 38 2.08 -2.29 -5.56
N PRO A 39 3.14 -3.12 -5.61
CA PRO A 39 3.69 -3.75 -4.42
C PRO A 39 4.32 -2.75 -3.46
N ARG A 40 4.14 -3.00 -2.16
CA ARG A 40 4.80 -2.28 -1.06
C ARG A 40 5.42 -3.30 -0.10
N ILE A 41 6.72 -3.21 0.13
CA ILE A 41 7.47 -4.15 0.96
C ILE A 41 7.76 -3.51 2.32
N THR A 42 7.45 -4.24 3.38
CA THR A 42 7.76 -3.83 4.76
C THR A 42 8.29 -5.02 5.54
N GLU A 43 9.39 -4.84 6.24
CA GLU A 43 9.86 -5.83 7.21
C GLU A 43 9.15 -5.60 8.55
N VAL A 44 8.55 -6.66 9.09
CA VAL A 44 7.91 -6.67 10.41
C VAL A 44 8.32 -7.95 11.12
N ASP A 45 8.84 -7.84 12.33
CA ASP A 45 9.24 -8.99 13.17
C ASP A 45 10.21 -9.96 12.44
N GLY A 46 11.11 -9.45 11.61
CA GLY A 46 12.10 -10.23 10.86
C GLY A 46 11.58 -10.98 9.63
N ARG A 47 10.36 -10.67 9.18
CA ARG A 47 9.76 -11.21 7.95
C ARG A 47 9.33 -10.07 7.03
N PHE A 48 9.55 -10.23 5.74
CA PHE A 48 9.11 -9.26 4.73
C PHE A 48 7.67 -9.55 4.32
N TYR A 49 6.84 -8.55 4.45
CA TYR A 49 5.44 -8.56 4.01
C TYR A 49 5.29 -7.64 2.80
N ILE A 50 4.57 -8.10 1.80
CA ILE A 50 4.31 -7.38 0.57
C ILE A 50 2.81 -7.21 0.44
N THR A 51 2.34 -5.99 0.61
CA THR A 51 0.98 -5.61 0.24
C THR A 51 0.96 -5.29 -1.25
N TYR A 52 -0.05 -5.73 -1.96
CA TYR A 52 -0.20 -5.50 -3.40
C TYR A 52 -1.68 -5.42 -3.79
N VAL A 53 -1.94 -4.77 -4.90
CA VAL A 53 -3.28 -4.76 -5.49
C VAL A 53 -3.47 -6.04 -6.28
N SER A 54 -4.57 -6.72 -6.02
CA SER A 54 -5.06 -7.86 -6.79
C SER A 54 -6.38 -7.50 -7.48
N VAL A 55 -6.54 -7.91 -8.72
CA VAL A 55 -7.70 -7.55 -9.54
C VAL A 55 -8.37 -8.80 -10.08
N SER A 56 -9.67 -8.94 -9.86
CA SER A 56 -10.50 -10.04 -10.35
C SER A 56 -11.97 -9.66 -10.50
N ASP A 57 -12.75 -10.45 -11.19
CA ASP A 57 -14.20 -10.27 -11.24
C ASP A 57 -14.85 -10.49 -9.88
N ALA A 58 -14.37 -11.46 -9.13
CA ALA A 58 -14.97 -11.84 -7.84
C ALA A 58 -14.72 -10.79 -6.74
N MET A 59 -13.55 -10.18 -6.70
CA MET A 59 -13.11 -9.30 -5.61
C MET A 59 -12.89 -7.85 -6.04
N GLY A 60 -13.04 -7.53 -7.35
CA GLY A 60 -12.75 -6.20 -7.88
C GLY A 60 -11.27 -5.82 -7.67
N VAL A 61 -11.05 -4.55 -7.33
CA VAL A 61 -9.73 -4.01 -6.99
C VAL A 61 -9.54 -4.12 -5.47
N ALA A 62 -8.85 -5.14 -5.03
CA ALA A 62 -8.62 -5.44 -3.61
C ALA A 62 -7.14 -5.33 -3.24
N THR A 63 -6.83 -5.25 -1.96
CA THR A 63 -5.45 -5.39 -1.49
C THR A 63 -5.24 -6.76 -0.88
N SER A 64 -4.23 -7.44 -1.39
CA SER A 64 -3.77 -8.75 -0.94
C SER A 64 -2.43 -8.67 -0.22
N LEU A 65 -2.08 -9.72 0.51
CA LEU A 65 -0.85 -9.85 1.27
C LEU A 65 -0.10 -11.11 0.87
N MET A 66 1.20 -10.98 0.68
CA MET A 66 2.13 -12.10 0.67
C MET A 66 3.31 -11.82 1.59
N SER A 67 4.05 -12.86 1.97
CA SER A 67 5.26 -12.72 2.77
C SER A 67 6.39 -13.60 2.28
N THR A 68 7.61 -13.24 2.66
CA THR A 68 8.84 -13.99 2.35
C THR A 68 9.91 -13.72 3.42
N THR A 69 10.87 -14.63 3.53
CA THR A 69 12.09 -14.44 4.33
C THR A 69 13.35 -14.41 3.46
N ASP A 70 13.25 -14.81 2.19
CA ASP A 70 14.40 -15.04 1.31
C ASP A 70 14.25 -14.42 -0.10
N PHE A 71 13.10 -13.84 -0.42
CA PHE A 71 12.74 -13.34 -1.76
C PHE A 71 12.83 -14.40 -2.87
N VAL A 72 12.77 -15.67 -2.51
CA VAL A 72 12.71 -16.83 -3.42
C VAL A 72 11.38 -17.54 -3.25
N ASN A 73 10.99 -17.78 -1.99
CA ASN A 73 9.76 -18.46 -1.62
C ASN A 73 8.77 -17.45 -1.06
N PHE A 74 7.56 -17.41 -1.60
CA PHE A 74 6.49 -16.49 -1.22
C PHE A 74 5.28 -17.25 -0.73
N GLU A 75 4.79 -16.87 0.46
CA GLU A 75 3.56 -17.35 1.06
C GLU A 75 2.45 -16.31 0.84
N ARG A 76 1.34 -16.72 0.20
CA ARG A 76 0.16 -15.87 0.03
C ARG A 76 -0.79 -15.99 1.21
N HIS A 77 -1.21 -14.85 1.73
CA HIS A 77 -2.17 -14.76 2.84
C HIS A 77 -3.59 -14.41 2.38
N GLY A 78 -3.77 -14.11 1.09
CA GLY A 78 -5.05 -13.75 0.50
C GLY A 78 -5.38 -12.27 0.58
N VAL A 79 -6.64 -11.95 0.33
CA VAL A 79 -7.17 -10.58 0.37
C VAL A 79 -7.31 -10.12 1.82
N ILE A 80 -6.65 -9.02 2.17
CA ILE A 80 -6.71 -8.41 3.51
C ILE A 80 -7.60 -7.16 3.57
N PHE A 81 -7.80 -6.50 2.44
CA PHE A 81 -8.80 -5.43 2.29
C PHE A 81 -9.61 -5.67 1.03
N PRO A 82 -10.89 -6.02 1.16
CA PRO A 82 -11.77 -6.23 0.01
C PRO A 82 -12.05 -4.93 -0.72
N CYS A 83 -12.69 -5.05 -1.87
CA CYS A 83 -13.03 -4.00 -2.83
C CYS A 83 -13.74 -2.77 -2.22
N GLU A 84 -13.37 -1.58 -2.61
CA GLU A 84 -12.21 -1.20 -3.38
C GLU A 84 -11.19 -0.57 -2.44
N ASN A 85 -9.99 -1.10 -2.40
CA ASN A 85 -8.94 -0.62 -1.50
C ASN A 85 -7.57 -0.69 -2.17
N LYS A 86 -6.79 0.38 -2.01
CA LYS A 86 -5.45 0.54 -2.61
C LYS A 86 -4.49 1.23 -1.66
N ASP A 87 -3.25 1.37 -2.11
CA ASP A 87 -2.19 2.15 -1.45
C ASP A 87 -1.93 1.73 -0.01
N VAL A 88 -2.02 0.41 0.25
CA VAL A 88 -1.78 -0.12 1.59
C VAL A 88 -0.28 -0.19 1.86
N VAL A 89 0.15 0.50 2.92
CA VAL A 89 1.51 0.46 3.45
C VAL A 89 1.47 0.05 4.91
N LEU A 90 2.37 -0.85 5.31
CA LEU A 90 2.50 -1.31 6.69
C LEU A 90 3.53 -0.47 7.44
N PHE A 91 3.33 -0.31 8.73
CA PHE A 91 4.34 0.22 9.64
C PHE A 91 5.35 -0.88 9.98
N PRO A 92 6.67 -0.58 10.01
CA PRO A 92 7.71 -1.60 10.13
C PRO A 92 7.89 -2.16 11.56
N GLU A 93 7.12 -1.68 12.53
CA GLU A 93 7.12 -2.22 13.89
C GLU A 93 5.74 -2.19 14.50
N ARG A 94 5.55 -2.99 15.54
CA ARG A 94 4.30 -2.99 16.31
C ARG A 94 4.22 -1.78 17.22
N ILE A 95 3.07 -1.11 17.18
CA ILE A 95 2.75 0.02 18.06
C ILE A 95 1.59 -0.44 18.96
N GLY A 96 1.82 -0.41 20.27
CA GLY A 96 0.83 -0.95 21.24
C GLY A 96 0.51 -2.44 21.02
N GLY A 97 1.50 -3.24 20.57
CA GLY A 97 1.36 -4.67 20.30
C GLY A 97 0.65 -5.03 18.99
N ARG A 98 0.29 -4.05 18.16
CA ARG A 98 -0.42 -4.24 16.88
C ARG A 98 0.40 -3.73 15.70
N VAL A 99 0.26 -4.35 14.56
CA VAL A 99 0.74 -3.80 13.29
C VAL A 99 -0.26 -2.75 12.82
N HIS A 100 0.24 -1.62 12.35
CA HIS A 100 -0.55 -0.53 11.80
C HIS A 100 -0.37 -0.44 10.29
N CYS A 101 -1.34 0.12 9.60
CA CYS A 101 -1.24 0.42 8.19
C CYS A 101 -1.88 1.77 7.85
N HIS A 102 -1.45 2.33 6.73
CA HIS A 102 -2.26 3.29 5.99
C HIS A 102 -2.86 2.59 4.77
N HIS A 103 -4.11 2.90 4.46
CA HIS A 103 -4.82 2.37 3.30
C HIS A 103 -5.78 3.42 2.74
N ARG A 104 -6.26 3.21 1.54
CA ARG A 104 -7.23 4.11 0.90
C ARG A 104 -8.46 3.32 0.44
N PRO A 105 -9.52 3.28 1.24
CA PRO A 105 -10.80 2.73 0.81
C PRO A 105 -11.45 3.65 -0.24
N VAL A 106 -12.01 3.06 -1.29
CA VAL A 106 -12.77 3.73 -2.32
C VAL A 106 -14.20 3.21 -2.24
N GLY A 107 -15.15 4.09 -2.00
CA GLY A 107 -16.57 3.70 -1.94
C GLY A 107 -17.23 3.75 -3.31
N ALA A 108 -18.12 2.82 -3.59
CA ALA A 108 -18.98 2.84 -4.79
C ALA A 108 -19.93 4.07 -4.82
N ILE A 109 -20.21 4.63 -3.66
CA ILE A 109 -21.01 5.85 -3.50
C ILE A 109 -20.11 6.95 -2.93
N ASN A 110 -19.97 8.05 -3.67
CA ASN A 110 -19.14 9.20 -3.29
C ASN A 110 -19.79 10.05 -2.18
N ILE A 111 -20.02 9.46 -1.01
CA ILE A 111 -20.55 10.20 0.15
C ILE A 111 -19.49 11.15 0.73
N ARG A 112 -18.22 10.80 0.58
CA ARG A 112 -17.10 11.62 1.07
C ARG A 112 -15.91 11.53 0.13
N LYS A 113 -15.06 12.57 0.15
CA LYS A 113 -13.79 12.55 -0.58
C LYS A 113 -12.86 11.47 -0.06
N LEU A 114 -12.04 10.92 -0.95
CA LEU A 114 -11.00 9.94 -0.64
C LEU A 114 -10.07 10.45 0.46
N ALA A 115 -9.55 9.52 1.22
CA ALA A 115 -8.65 9.82 2.33
C ALA A 115 -7.67 8.67 2.58
N ILE A 116 -6.49 9.00 3.06
CA ILE A 116 -5.63 8.05 3.77
C ILE A 116 -6.34 7.72 5.09
N THR A 117 -6.52 6.45 5.32
CA THR A 117 -7.17 5.87 6.51
C THR A 117 -6.15 5.01 7.23
N ALA A 118 -6.04 5.13 8.53
CA ALA A 118 -5.25 4.19 9.33
C ALA A 118 -6.10 3.00 9.75
N GLY A 119 -5.46 1.87 9.94
CA GLY A 119 -6.05 0.66 10.51
C GLY A 119 -5.01 -0.09 11.33
N SER A 120 -5.44 -1.01 12.18
CA SER A 120 -4.51 -1.86 12.93
C SER A 120 -4.98 -3.31 13.00
N SER A 121 -3.99 -4.21 13.04
CA SER A 121 -4.20 -5.66 13.06
C SER A 121 -3.36 -6.33 14.16
N PRO A 122 -3.86 -7.37 14.84
CA PRO A 122 -3.05 -8.19 15.73
C PRO A 122 -2.11 -9.15 14.97
N ASP A 123 -2.50 -9.56 13.75
CA ASP A 123 -1.96 -10.70 13.02
C ASP A 123 -1.69 -10.44 11.52
N LEU A 124 -1.86 -9.20 11.03
CA LEU A 124 -1.75 -8.79 9.62
C LEU A 124 -2.89 -9.26 8.70
N ILE A 125 -3.85 -10.01 9.21
CA ILE A 125 -4.99 -10.54 8.47
C ILE A 125 -6.28 -9.83 8.88
N ASP A 126 -6.57 -9.79 10.18
CA ASP A 126 -7.77 -9.17 10.73
C ASP A 126 -7.55 -7.69 11.02
N TRP A 127 -8.04 -6.84 10.12
CA TRP A 127 -7.88 -5.39 10.20
C TRP A 127 -9.10 -4.70 10.78
N GLY A 128 -8.86 -3.75 11.69
CA GLY A 128 -9.91 -2.97 12.33
C GLY A 128 -9.41 -1.62 12.85
N ARG A 129 -10.20 -0.97 13.71
CA ARG A 129 -9.91 0.34 14.31
C ARG A 129 -9.63 1.42 13.26
N HIS A 130 -10.39 1.38 12.17
CA HIS A 130 -10.19 2.30 11.04
C HIS A 130 -10.56 3.73 11.41
N HIS A 131 -9.67 4.68 11.10
CA HIS A 131 -9.92 6.10 11.25
C HIS A 131 -9.24 6.91 10.14
N ARG A 132 -9.83 8.06 9.83
CA ARG A 132 -9.31 8.95 8.79
C ARG A 132 -8.08 9.70 9.31
N VAL A 133 -7.00 9.68 8.54
CA VAL A 133 -5.75 10.42 8.81
C VAL A 133 -5.70 11.71 8.01
N LEU A 134 -5.72 11.62 6.69
CA LEU A 134 -5.59 12.78 5.80
C LEU A 134 -6.49 12.63 4.58
N GLY A 135 -7.33 13.62 4.31
CA GLY A 135 -8.27 13.59 3.18
C GLY A 135 -7.92 14.52 2.04
N CYS A 136 -8.62 14.34 0.93
CA CYS A 136 -8.61 15.30 -0.16
C CYS A 136 -9.17 16.65 0.28
N GLU A 137 -8.68 17.72 -0.35
CA GLU A 137 -9.14 19.10 -0.21
C GLU A 137 -10.15 19.48 -1.29
N ALA A 138 -10.64 20.70 -1.24
CA ALA A 138 -11.56 21.22 -2.25
C ALA A 138 -10.83 21.55 -3.56
N THR A 139 -9.59 22.00 -3.47
CA THR A 139 -8.72 22.45 -4.58
C THR A 139 -7.28 22.08 -4.30
N GLY A 140 -6.41 22.21 -5.29
CA GLY A 140 -4.97 22.03 -5.17
C GLY A 140 -4.52 20.57 -5.33
N TRP A 141 -3.27 20.32 -5.05
CA TRP A 141 -2.50 19.12 -5.41
C TRP A 141 -3.09 17.78 -4.92
N ARG A 142 -4.01 17.78 -3.97
CA ARG A 142 -4.71 16.59 -3.46
C ARG A 142 -6.23 16.74 -3.52
N SER A 143 -6.73 17.44 -4.53
CA SER A 143 -8.18 17.73 -4.65
C SER A 143 -8.99 16.55 -5.16
N SER A 144 -8.40 15.68 -5.97
CA SER A 144 -9.08 14.52 -6.56
C SER A 144 -8.79 13.21 -5.82
N ARG A 145 -7.53 12.91 -5.56
CA ARG A 145 -7.08 11.68 -4.90
C ARG A 145 -5.93 11.97 -3.95
N ILE A 146 -5.76 11.09 -2.98
CA ILE A 146 -4.62 11.06 -2.07
C ILE A 146 -4.35 9.60 -1.68
N GLY A 147 -3.10 9.21 -1.49
CA GLY A 147 -2.74 7.86 -1.08
C GLY A 147 -1.33 7.78 -0.50
N ALA A 148 -1.06 6.72 0.23
CA ALA A 148 0.27 6.41 0.70
C ALA A 148 1.17 5.99 -0.46
N GLY A 149 2.43 6.41 -0.42
CA GLY A 149 3.46 6.05 -1.40
C GLY A 149 4.35 4.92 -0.90
N THR A 150 5.12 5.18 0.15
CA THR A 150 6.06 4.24 0.75
C THR A 150 5.65 3.81 2.15
N PRO A 151 6.12 2.65 2.64
CA PRO A 151 6.05 2.34 4.06
C PRO A 151 6.64 3.46 4.92
N PRO A 152 6.05 3.76 6.09
CA PRO A 152 6.53 4.83 6.96
C PRO A 152 7.93 4.55 7.50
N ILE A 153 8.71 5.62 7.69
CA ILE A 153 10.03 5.57 8.28
C ILE A 153 9.96 6.16 9.68
N LYS A 154 10.46 5.45 10.67
CA LYS A 154 10.53 5.96 12.04
C LYS A 154 11.63 7.02 12.15
N THR A 155 11.27 8.17 12.70
CA THR A 155 12.19 9.28 13.03
C THR A 155 11.99 9.71 14.48
N GLU A 156 12.87 10.53 15.00
CA GLU A 156 12.70 11.13 16.34
C GLU A 156 11.44 11.99 16.44
N ALA A 157 11.02 12.61 15.34
CA ALA A 157 9.86 13.50 15.28
C ALA A 157 8.53 12.77 15.06
N GLY A 158 8.56 11.49 14.67
CA GLY A 158 7.37 10.71 14.34
C GLY A 158 7.58 9.76 13.15
N TRP A 159 6.50 9.20 12.66
CA TRP A 159 6.46 8.35 11.46
C TRP A 159 6.39 9.21 10.19
N LEU A 160 7.47 9.26 9.44
CA LEU A 160 7.54 9.97 8.16
C LEU A 160 7.03 9.07 7.04
N SER A 161 6.00 9.51 6.33
CA SER A 161 5.45 8.84 5.15
C SER A 161 5.57 9.74 3.92
N ILE A 162 6.04 9.19 2.80
CA ILE A 162 5.87 9.84 1.50
C ILE A 162 4.49 9.46 0.98
N ILE A 163 3.75 10.45 0.55
CA ILE A 163 2.37 10.31 0.05
C ILE A 163 2.28 10.90 -1.35
N HIS A 164 1.23 10.59 -2.07
CA HIS A 164 0.90 11.26 -3.32
C HIS A 164 -0.48 11.91 -3.23
N GLY A 165 -0.63 13.03 -3.91
CA GLY A 165 -1.91 13.64 -4.18
C GLY A 165 -2.11 13.78 -5.69
N VAL A 166 -3.37 13.89 -6.11
CA VAL A 166 -3.75 14.10 -7.50
C VAL A 166 -4.70 15.26 -7.62
N GLU A 167 -4.36 16.17 -8.52
CA GLU A 167 -5.24 17.24 -8.99
C GLU A 167 -5.72 16.93 -10.41
N LYS A 168 -7.02 16.96 -10.63
CA LYS A 168 -7.62 16.87 -11.96
C LYS A 168 -8.10 18.25 -12.38
N LEU A 169 -7.67 18.68 -13.55
CA LEU A 169 -8.12 19.93 -14.18
C LEU A 169 -8.88 19.60 -15.46
N GLY A 170 -10.13 20.05 -15.53
CA GLY A 170 -11.00 19.79 -16.69
C GLY A 170 -11.26 18.29 -16.91
N ASP A 171 -11.19 17.85 -18.17
CA ASP A 171 -11.46 16.47 -18.60
C ASP A 171 -10.26 15.53 -18.50
N ASP A 172 -9.19 15.92 -17.79
CA ASP A 172 -8.01 15.05 -17.61
C ASP A 172 -8.39 13.77 -16.83
N ALA A 173 -8.30 12.63 -17.52
CA ALA A 173 -8.68 11.33 -16.95
C ALA A 173 -7.71 10.89 -15.85
N VAL A 174 -6.42 11.23 -15.95
CA VAL A 174 -5.36 10.79 -15.03
C VAL A 174 -5.12 11.81 -13.92
N GLY A 175 -4.94 13.07 -14.27
CA GLY A 175 -4.59 14.16 -13.38
C GLY A 175 -3.08 14.29 -13.15
N THR A 176 -2.69 15.39 -12.51
CA THR A 176 -1.30 15.66 -12.13
C THR A 176 -1.00 15.04 -10.77
N TYR A 177 -0.03 14.15 -10.71
CA TYR A 177 0.47 13.55 -9.47
C TYR A 177 1.55 14.43 -8.85
N THR A 178 1.42 14.66 -7.56
CA THR A 178 2.38 15.41 -6.75
C THR A 178 2.78 14.59 -5.53
N ALA A 179 4.06 14.52 -5.25
CA ALA A 179 4.56 13.91 -4.02
C ALA A 179 4.43 14.90 -2.84
N GLY A 180 4.08 14.37 -1.68
CA GLY A 180 4.04 15.09 -0.42
C GLY A 180 4.64 14.26 0.70
N ALA A 181 4.81 14.87 1.86
CA ALA A 181 5.25 14.20 3.08
C ALA A 181 4.22 14.39 4.20
N MET A 182 4.06 13.36 5.01
CA MET A 182 3.18 13.33 6.17
C MET A 182 3.95 12.82 7.38
N LEU A 183 3.76 13.46 8.53
CA LEU A 183 4.36 13.04 9.78
C LEU A 183 3.25 12.69 10.78
N ASN A 184 3.26 11.47 11.28
CA ASN A 184 2.31 10.99 12.29
C ASN A 184 3.00 10.81 13.65
N PRO A 185 2.29 10.95 14.77
CA PRO A 185 2.82 10.64 16.11
C PRO A 185 3.31 9.19 16.20
N LEU A 186 4.31 8.95 17.05
CA LEU A 186 4.90 7.61 17.22
C LEU A 186 3.93 6.60 17.86
N ASP A 187 3.04 7.06 18.72
CA ASP A 187 2.10 6.24 19.50
C ASP A 187 0.70 6.14 18.87
N ASN A 188 0.40 6.98 17.89
CA ASN A 188 -0.89 7.03 17.20
C ASN A 188 -0.70 7.41 15.73
N PRO A 189 -0.24 6.50 14.90
CA PRO A 189 0.08 6.74 13.50
C PRO A 189 -1.15 6.90 12.60
#